data_b92e7c97892be5eba31643f3e987e9d7
#
_entry.id   b92e7c97892be5eba31643f3e987e9d7
#
_cell.length_a   1.000
_cell.length_b   1.000
_cell.length_c   1.000
_cell.angle_alpha   90.00
_cell.angle_beta   90.00
_cell.angle_gamma   90.00
#
_symmetry.space_group_name_H-M   'P 1'
#
loop_
_entity.id
_entity.type
_entity.pdbx_description
1 polymer ?
#
loop_
_entity_poly.entity_id
_entity_poly.type
_entity_poly.pdbx_seq_one_letter_code
_entity_poly.pdbx_strand_id
1 'polypeptide(L)'
;MPRRAAANRREVQPDAVYNNRLVTQLINKVLLDGKKATAERIVYTAFEIVAEKSEGGDALATFKKAMDNVKPTLEVKPKRVGGATYQVPMEVNSRRSTALGIRWIVNFSRARKEKTMAERLANEILDASNGLGASVKNREDVFKMAEANRAFSHYRW
;
A
#
# COMPACT_ATOMS: atom_id res chain seq x y z
N MET A 1 -8.80 -24.52 -2.18
CA MET A 1 -7.43 -24.51 -1.58
C MET A 1 -6.67 -25.75 -2.03
N PRO A 2 -5.38 -25.65 -2.37
CA PRO A 2 -4.61 -26.86 -2.73
C PRO A 2 -4.54 -27.81 -1.53
N ARG A 3 -4.71 -29.10 -1.80
CA ARG A 3 -4.79 -30.12 -0.74
C ARG A 3 -3.43 -30.51 -0.15
N ARG A 4 -2.35 -30.46 -0.95
CA ARG A 4 -1.03 -30.97 -0.55
C ARG A 4 0.00 -29.86 -0.33
N ALA A 5 0.03 -28.86 -1.19
CA ALA A 5 1.00 -27.76 -1.13
C ALA A 5 0.33 -26.44 -1.52
N ALA A 6 0.87 -25.33 -1.00
CA ALA A 6 0.46 -24.02 -1.45
C ALA A 6 0.80 -23.83 -2.95
N ALA A 7 -0.06 -23.12 -3.68
CA ALA A 7 0.21 -22.81 -5.08
C ALA A 7 1.52 -22.03 -5.24
N ASN A 8 2.29 -22.39 -6.25
CA ASN A 8 3.50 -21.66 -6.59
C ASN A 8 3.15 -20.21 -6.95
N ARG A 9 3.83 -19.27 -6.33
CA ARG A 9 3.59 -17.85 -6.56
C ARG A 9 4.37 -17.39 -7.77
N ARG A 10 3.65 -16.84 -8.76
CA ARG A 10 4.28 -16.23 -9.92
C ARG A 10 4.97 -14.92 -9.53
N GLU A 11 6.14 -14.67 -10.08
CA GLU A 11 6.83 -13.39 -9.94
C GLU A 11 6.12 -12.32 -10.77
N VAL A 12 6.04 -11.12 -10.19
CA VAL A 12 5.50 -9.96 -10.90
C VAL A 12 6.56 -9.46 -11.89
N GLN A 13 6.18 -9.37 -13.15
CA GLN A 13 7.07 -8.78 -14.18
C GLN A 13 7.14 -7.27 -14.00
N PRO A 14 8.30 -6.64 -14.27
CA PRO A 14 8.40 -5.18 -14.25
C PRO A 14 7.54 -4.56 -15.36
N ASP A 15 7.10 -3.33 -15.14
CA ASP A 15 6.32 -2.59 -16.14
C ASP A 15 7.16 -2.13 -17.34
N ALA A 16 6.48 -1.80 -18.45
CA ALA A 16 7.14 -1.48 -19.70
C ALA A 16 7.81 -0.09 -19.71
N VAL A 17 7.30 0.86 -18.91
CA VAL A 17 7.78 2.26 -18.93
C VAL A 17 8.88 2.50 -17.90
N TYR A 18 8.65 2.12 -16.66
CA TYR A 18 9.60 2.35 -15.54
C TYR A 18 10.48 1.14 -15.24
N ASN A 19 10.22 0.00 -15.87
CA ASN A 19 10.92 -1.27 -15.63
C ASN A 19 11.03 -1.61 -14.12
N ASN A 20 9.92 -1.44 -13.39
CA ASN A 20 9.88 -1.60 -11.94
C ASN A 20 8.70 -2.48 -11.50
N ARG A 21 8.98 -3.49 -10.71
CA ARG A 21 7.97 -4.44 -10.19
C ARG A 21 6.95 -3.77 -9.27
N LEU A 22 7.35 -2.76 -8.52
CA LEU A 22 6.48 -2.03 -7.60
C LEU A 22 5.40 -1.25 -8.37
N VAL A 23 5.75 -0.68 -9.52
CA VAL A 23 4.81 0.00 -10.43
C VAL A 23 3.79 -0.99 -10.99
N THR A 24 4.22 -2.17 -11.39
CA THR A 24 3.30 -3.24 -11.84
C THR A 24 2.34 -3.67 -10.73
N GLN A 25 2.81 -3.79 -9.51
CA GLN A 25 1.97 -4.10 -8.35
C GLN A 25 0.93 -3.00 -8.10
N LEU A 26 1.31 -1.74 -8.26
CA LEU A 26 0.38 -0.60 -8.18
C LEU A 26 -0.69 -0.68 -9.28
N ILE A 27 -0.30 -0.92 -10.52
CA ILE A 27 -1.23 -1.10 -11.66
C ILE A 27 -2.21 -2.24 -11.36
N ASN A 28 -1.72 -3.37 -10.90
CA ASN A 28 -2.56 -4.52 -10.57
C ASN A 28 -3.56 -4.22 -9.43
N LYS A 29 -3.22 -3.32 -8.52
CA LYS A 29 -4.12 -2.92 -7.43
C LYS A 29 -5.16 -1.87 -7.88
N VAL A 30 -4.79 -1.00 -8.80
CA VAL A 30 -5.71 -0.03 -9.43
C VAL A 30 -6.71 -0.74 -10.37
N LEU A 31 -6.30 -1.86 -10.95
CA LEU A 31 -7.10 -2.65 -11.88
C LEU A 31 -8.50 -3.00 -11.32
N LEU A 32 -9.53 -2.76 -12.13
CA LEU A 32 -10.91 -3.17 -11.90
C LEU A 32 -11.45 -3.86 -13.16
N ASP A 33 -12.27 -4.90 -12.97
CA ASP A 33 -12.98 -5.61 -14.05
C ASP A 33 -12.07 -6.13 -15.19
N GLY A 34 -10.80 -6.38 -14.90
CA GLY A 34 -9.83 -6.84 -15.91
C GLY A 34 -9.37 -5.75 -16.90
N LYS A 35 -9.74 -4.49 -16.70
CA LYS A 35 -9.40 -3.36 -17.60
C LYS A 35 -7.96 -2.88 -17.37
N LYS A 36 -6.98 -3.71 -17.74
CA LYS A 36 -5.56 -3.43 -17.47
C LYS A 36 -5.04 -2.19 -18.18
N ALA A 37 -5.41 -1.99 -19.46
CA ALA A 37 -4.98 -0.80 -20.22
C ALA A 37 -5.45 0.51 -19.57
N THR A 38 -6.66 0.53 -19.02
CA THR A 38 -7.18 1.68 -18.27
C THR A 38 -6.39 1.92 -16.98
N ALA A 39 -6.07 0.86 -16.23
CA ALA A 39 -5.26 0.96 -15.02
C ALA A 39 -3.83 1.46 -15.32
N GLU A 40 -3.20 0.97 -16.36
CA GLU A 40 -1.89 1.45 -16.83
C GLU A 40 -1.92 2.94 -17.15
N ARG A 41 -2.93 3.38 -17.91
CA ARG A 41 -3.10 4.79 -18.26
C ARG A 41 -3.27 5.66 -17.00
N ILE A 42 -4.08 5.24 -16.05
CA ILE A 42 -4.28 5.95 -14.78
C ILE A 42 -2.95 6.11 -14.04
N VAL A 43 -2.19 5.04 -13.87
CA VAL A 43 -0.92 5.05 -13.14
C VAL A 43 0.13 5.89 -13.85
N TYR A 44 0.28 5.75 -15.16
CA TYR A 44 1.25 6.54 -15.93
C TYR A 44 0.91 8.02 -15.95
N THR A 45 -0.37 8.38 -16.11
CA THR A 45 -0.82 9.78 -16.01
C THR A 45 -0.59 10.33 -14.60
N ALA A 46 -0.85 9.55 -13.56
CA ALA A 46 -0.56 9.95 -12.18
C ALA A 46 0.94 10.21 -11.98
N PHE A 47 1.81 9.39 -12.54
CA PHE A 47 3.26 9.58 -12.44
C PHE A 47 3.75 10.80 -13.22
N GLU A 48 3.15 11.13 -14.36
CA GLU A 48 3.41 12.39 -15.07
C GLU A 48 3.07 13.60 -14.17
N ILE A 49 1.90 13.59 -13.54
CA ILE A 49 1.48 14.65 -12.61
C ILE A 49 2.45 14.74 -11.40
N VAL A 50 2.87 13.61 -10.86
CA VAL A 50 3.86 13.57 -9.77
C VAL A 50 5.19 14.16 -10.22
N ALA A 51 5.66 13.83 -11.41
CA ALA A 51 6.90 14.37 -11.96
C ALA A 51 6.85 15.89 -12.12
N GLU A 52 5.72 16.43 -12.60
CA GLU A 52 5.53 17.87 -12.74
C GLU A 52 5.51 18.63 -11.41
N LYS A 53 4.93 18.03 -10.38
CA LYS A 53 4.72 18.68 -9.07
C LYS A 53 5.83 18.39 -8.06
N SER A 54 6.65 17.37 -8.27
CA SER A 54 7.73 17.00 -7.35
C SER A 54 8.99 17.82 -7.57
N GLU A 55 9.65 18.17 -6.49
CA GLU A 55 10.99 18.73 -6.54
C GLU A 55 11.97 17.68 -7.11
N GLY A 56 12.56 17.93 -8.26
CA GLY A 56 13.49 17.01 -8.92
C GLY A 56 12.90 16.16 -10.06
N GLY A 57 11.56 16.18 -10.28
CA GLY A 57 10.92 15.61 -11.45
C GLY A 57 10.99 14.08 -11.59
N ASP A 58 11.41 13.34 -10.57
CA ASP A 58 11.47 11.87 -10.57
C ASP A 58 10.25 11.26 -9.87
N ALA A 59 9.26 10.86 -10.67
CA ALA A 59 8.05 10.23 -10.17
C ALA A 59 8.31 8.90 -9.47
N LEU A 60 9.24 8.09 -9.98
CA LEU A 60 9.55 6.78 -9.41
C LEU A 60 10.22 6.91 -8.04
N ALA A 61 11.15 7.84 -7.89
CA ALA A 61 11.80 8.12 -6.60
C ALA A 61 10.79 8.64 -5.57
N THR A 62 9.91 9.55 -5.98
CA THR A 62 8.82 10.07 -5.15
C THR A 62 7.87 8.96 -4.72
N PHE A 63 7.50 8.06 -5.62
CA PHE A 63 6.66 6.92 -5.30
C PHE A 63 7.34 5.95 -4.33
N LYS A 64 8.61 5.64 -4.52
CA LYS A 64 9.36 4.80 -3.58
C LYS A 64 9.41 5.42 -2.18
N LYS A 65 9.68 6.73 -2.09
CA LYS A 65 9.65 7.47 -0.83
C LYS A 65 8.27 7.43 -0.16
N ALA A 66 7.20 7.62 -0.94
CA ALA A 66 5.83 7.49 -0.45
C ALA A 66 5.56 6.09 0.10
N MET A 67 5.98 5.05 -0.62
CA MET A 67 5.85 3.68 -0.17
C MET A 67 6.60 3.42 1.15
N ASP A 68 7.81 3.92 1.30
CA ASP A 68 8.58 3.76 2.54
C ASP A 68 7.90 4.45 3.73
N ASN A 69 7.22 5.57 3.49
CA ASN A 69 6.44 6.27 4.52
C ASN A 69 5.12 5.57 4.87
N VAL A 70 4.56 4.76 3.97
CA VAL A 70 3.25 4.10 4.14
C VAL A 70 3.38 2.65 4.59
N LYS A 71 4.46 1.95 4.24
CA LYS A 71 4.66 0.54 4.62
C LYS A 71 4.61 0.34 6.12
N PRO A 72 3.72 -0.52 6.65
CA PRO A 72 3.67 -0.82 8.06
C PRO A 72 4.74 -1.84 8.45
N THR A 73 5.29 -1.70 9.65
CA THR A 73 6.16 -2.70 10.27
C THR A 73 5.41 -3.61 11.23
N LEU A 74 4.29 -3.12 11.77
CA LEU A 74 3.41 -3.83 12.69
C LEU A 74 1.98 -3.83 12.17
N GLU A 75 1.24 -4.87 12.49
CA GLU A 75 -0.21 -4.94 12.32
C GLU A 75 -0.84 -5.55 13.57
N VAL A 76 -2.13 -5.36 13.76
CA VAL A 76 -2.89 -6.03 14.81
C VAL A 76 -3.79 -7.08 14.20
N LYS A 77 -3.84 -8.26 14.82
CA LYS A 77 -4.73 -9.35 14.42
C LYS A 77 -5.63 -9.72 15.58
N PRO A 78 -6.95 -9.89 15.35
CA PRO A 78 -7.84 -10.35 16.38
C PRO A 78 -7.55 -11.82 16.71
N LYS A 79 -7.39 -12.12 17.98
CA LYS A 79 -7.29 -13.49 18.50
C LYS A 79 -8.29 -13.69 19.63
N ARG A 80 -9.03 -14.77 19.56
CA ARG A 80 -9.97 -15.14 20.62
C ARG A 80 -9.28 -16.02 21.65
N VAL A 81 -9.30 -15.58 22.90
CA VAL A 81 -8.72 -16.29 24.03
C VAL A 81 -9.74 -16.28 25.17
N GLY A 82 -10.15 -17.45 25.64
CA GLY A 82 -11.08 -17.56 26.78
C GLY A 82 -12.42 -16.83 26.60
N GLY A 83 -12.93 -16.74 25.35
CA GLY A 83 -14.17 -16.03 25.04
C GLY A 83 -14.04 -14.54 24.76
N ALA A 84 -12.91 -13.90 25.08
CA ALA A 84 -12.61 -12.51 24.76
C ALA A 84 -11.77 -12.42 23.47
N THR A 85 -11.97 -11.36 22.71
CA THR A 85 -11.18 -11.08 21.48
C THR A 85 -10.16 -9.98 21.79
N TYR A 86 -8.88 -10.31 21.60
CA TYR A 86 -7.76 -9.40 21.78
C TYR A 86 -7.18 -9.00 20.43
N GLN A 87 -6.78 -7.73 20.28
CA GLN A 87 -6.03 -7.25 19.14
C GLN A 87 -4.54 -7.47 19.37
N VAL A 88 -4.00 -8.56 18.85
CA VAL A 88 -2.61 -8.97 19.09
C VAL A 88 -1.67 -8.29 18.10
N PRO A 89 -0.68 -7.50 18.54
CA PRO A 89 0.31 -6.90 17.65
C PRO A 89 1.26 -7.96 17.09
N MET A 90 1.52 -7.89 15.80
CA MET A 90 2.39 -8.79 15.07
C MET A 90 3.30 -8.04 14.11
N GLU A 91 4.52 -8.51 13.95
CA GLU A 91 5.41 -8.02 12.92
C GLU A 91 4.91 -8.40 11.52
N VAL A 92 5.07 -7.49 10.58
CA VAL A 92 4.65 -7.68 9.18
C VAL A 92 5.88 -8.03 8.34
N ASN A 93 5.82 -9.14 7.60
CA ASN A 93 6.89 -9.46 6.67
C ASN A 93 6.94 -8.47 5.49
N SER A 94 8.11 -8.32 4.88
CA SER A 94 8.38 -7.34 3.82
C SER A 94 7.36 -7.39 2.66
N ARG A 95 6.99 -8.60 2.23
CA ARG A 95 6.03 -8.77 1.14
C ARG A 95 4.62 -8.27 1.50
N ARG A 96 4.15 -8.62 2.69
CA ARG A 96 2.86 -8.16 3.18
C ARG A 96 2.87 -6.66 3.44
N SER A 97 3.95 -6.13 3.98
CA SER A 97 4.15 -4.69 4.19
C SER A 97 3.99 -3.90 2.88
N THR A 98 4.64 -4.36 1.81
CA THR A 98 4.51 -3.77 0.48
C THR A 98 3.07 -3.86 -0.05
N ALA A 99 2.43 -5.01 0.09
CA ALA A 99 1.05 -5.21 -0.36
C ALA A 99 0.06 -4.32 0.41
N LEU A 100 0.25 -4.17 1.71
CA LEU A 100 -0.56 -3.27 2.54
C LEU A 100 -0.35 -1.80 2.16
N GLY A 101 0.90 -1.37 1.96
CA GLY A 101 1.21 -0.01 1.54
C GLY A 101 0.54 0.36 0.21
N ILE A 102 0.65 -0.49 -0.80
CA ILE A 102 -0.02 -0.28 -2.10
C ILE A 102 -1.54 -0.24 -1.93
N ARG A 103 -2.10 -1.16 -1.16
CA ARG A 103 -3.54 -1.22 -0.89
C ARG A 103 -4.05 0.07 -0.26
N TRP A 104 -3.35 0.58 0.74
CA TRP A 104 -3.75 1.81 1.43
C TRP A 104 -3.65 3.02 0.52
N ILE A 105 -2.55 3.18 -0.23
CA ILE A 105 -2.41 4.27 -1.19
C ILE A 105 -3.58 4.27 -2.18
N VAL A 106 -3.91 3.14 -2.79
CA VAL A 106 -5.00 3.06 -3.77
C VAL A 106 -6.37 3.31 -3.14
N ASN A 107 -6.65 2.71 -1.98
CA ASN A 107 -7.94 2.86 -1.32
C ASN A 107 -8.18 4.31 -0.85
N PHE A 108 -7.18 4.94 -0.26
CA PHE A 108 -7.29 6.33 0.17
C PHE A 108 -7.28 7.32 -1.00
N SER A 109 -6.60 6.99 -2.11
CA SER A 109 -6.73 7.74 -3.36
C SER A 109 -8.18 7.75 -3.86
N ARG A 110 -8.84 6.59 -3.85
CA ARG A 110 -10.25 6.51 -4.27
C ARG A 110 -11.19 7.32 -3.40
N ALA A 111 -10.87 7.51 -2.14
CA ALA A 111 -11.66 8.31 -1.19
C ALA A 111 -11.43 9.82 -1.32
N ARG A 112 -10.47 10.27 -2.10
CA ARG A 112 -10.19 11.71 -2.32
C ARG A 112 -11.27 12.36 -3.18
N LYS A 113 -11.28 13.70 -3.17
CA LYS A 113 -12.32 14.52 -3.80
C LYS A 113 -11.96 15.03 -5.19
N GLU A 114 -10.73 14.84 -5.66
CA GLU A 114 -10.30 15.27 -6.98
C GLU A 114 -11.14 14.59 -8.08
N LYS A 115 -11.18 15.19 -9.24
CA LYS A 115 -12.08 14.79 -10.32
C LYS A 115 -11.72 13.43 -10.90
N THR A 116 -10.46 13.21 -11.27
CA THR A 116 -10.00 11.99 -11.92
C THR A 116 -9.23 11.09 -10.96
N MET A 117 -9.22 9.77 -11.23
CA MET A 117 -8.43 8.83 -10.41
C MET A 117 -6.94 9.07 -10.54
N ALA A 118 -6.46 9.50 -11.70
CA ALA A 118 -5.04 9.85 -11.90
C ALA A 118 -4.62 11.00 -10.99
N GLU A 119 -5.42 12.06 -10.89
CA GLU A 119 -5.18 13.18 -9.98
C GLU A 119 -5.22 12.76 -8.51
N ARG A 120 -6.19 11.93 -8.12
CA ARG A 120 -6.32 11.40 -6.76
C ARG A 120 -5.09 10.58 -6.38
N LEU A 121 -4.65 9.69 -7.24
CA LEU A 121 -3.49 8.84 -7.02
C LEU A 121 -2.19 9.67 -6.94
N ALA A 122 -2.02 10.63 -7.85
CA ALA A 122 -0.87 11.52 -7.86
C ALA A 122 -0.78 12.34 -6.57
N ASN A 123 -1.87 12.95 -6.14
CA ASN A 123 -1.89 13.77 -4.94
C ASN A 123 -1.68 12.93 -3.66
N GLU A 124 -2.22 11.71 -3.60
CA GLU A 124 -1.95 10.81 -2.47
C GLU A 124 -0.48 10.39 -2.40
N ILE A 125 0.15 10.10 -3.54
CA ILE A 125 1.59 9.78 -3.61
C ILE A 125 2.42 10.98 -3.16
N LEU A 126 2.11 12.19 -3.63
CA LEU A 126 2.81 13.41 -3.23
C LEU A 126 2.69 13.67 -1.73
N ASP A 127 1.47 13.62 -1.19
CA ASP A 127 1.24 13.80 0.24
C ASP A 127 1.98 12.74 1.06
N ALA A 128 1.91 11.48 0.67
CA ALA A 128 2.60 10.38 1.35
C ALA A 128 4.13 10.52 1.29
N SER A 129 4.69 11.03 0.19
CA SER A 129 6.13 11.29 0.08
C SER A 129 6.61 12.35 1.06
N ASN A 130 5.73 13.28 1.43
CA ASN A 130 5.98 14.32 2.42
C ASN A 130 5.58 13.91 3.86
N GLY A 131 5.21 12.67 4.08
CA GLY A 131 4.74 12.18 5.38
C GLY A 131 3.34 12.65 5.76
N LEU A 132 2.54 13.06 4.79
CA LEU A 132 1.16 13.56 4.96
C LEU A 132 0.16 12.60 4.29
N GLY A 133 -1.12 12.93 4.43
CA GLY A 133 -2.19 12.19 3.78
C GLY A 133 -2.76 11.02 4.59
N ALA A 134 -3.87 10.50 4.10
CA ALA A 134 -4.64 9.48 4.80
C ALA A 134 -3.92 8.13 4.89
N SER A 135 -3.10 7.78 3.91
CA SER A 135 -2.31 6.54 3.91
C SER A 135 -1.28 6.51 5.02
N VAL A 136 -0.54 7.60 5.22
CA VAL A 136 0.44 7.75 6.31
C VAL A 136 -0.26 7.78 7.65
N LYS A 137 -1.37 8.52 7.75
CA LYS A 137 -2.17 8.54 8.97
C LYS A 137 -2.67 7.15 9.36
N ASN A 138 -3.15 6.38 8.40
CA ASN A 138 -3.59 5.01 8.66
C ASN A 138 -2.45 4.12 9.20
N ARG A 139 -1.23 4.26 8.67
CA ARG A 139 -0.06 3.57 9.22
C ARG A 139 0.19 3.96 10.67
N GLU A 140 0.13 5.26 10.98
CA GLU A 140 0.30 5.77 12.36
C GLU A 140 -0.79 5.25 13.29
N ASP A 141 -2.04 5.22 12.84
CA ASP A 141 -3.16 4.70 13.64
C ASP A 141 -3.01 3.21 13.93
N VAL A 142 -2.58 2.41 12.94
CA VAL A 142 -2.25 0.99 13.13
C VAL A 142 -1.09 0.82 14.11
N PHE A 143 -0.06 1.64 14.02
CA PHE A 143 1.08 1.61 14.95
C PHE A 143 0.66 1.96 16.37
N LYS A 144 -0.14 3.01 16.57
CA LYS A 144 -0.70 3.38 17.87
C LYS A 144 -1.56 2.26 18.47
N MET A 145 -2.36 1.62 17.61
CA MET A 145 -3.18 0.48 18.03
C MET A 145 -2.32 -0.71 18.47
N ALA A 146 -1.24 -1.00 17.74
CA ALA A 146 -0.29 -2.05 18.10
C ALA A 146 0.44 -1.73 19.42
N GLU A 147 0.82 -0.48 19.63
CA GLU A 147 1.47 -0.03 20.88
C GLU A 147 0.53 -0.11 22.06
N ALA A 148 -0.73 0.32 21.91
CA ALA A 148 -1.75 0.23 22.95
C ALA A 148 -2.04 -1.22 23.35
N ASN A 149 -1.91 -2.17 22.44
CA ASN A 149 -2.12 -3.59 22.68
C ASN A 149 -0.82 -4.38 22.94
N ARG A 150 0.28 -3.69 23.18
CA ARG A 150 1.60 -4.32 23.40
C ARG A 150 1.61 -5.36 24.51
N ALA A 151 0.81 -5.17 25.55
CA ALA A 151 0.67 -6.11 26.66
C ALA A 151 0.19 -7.51 26.22
N PHE A 152 -0.51 -7.62 25.10
CA PHE A 152 -1.02 -8.87 24.53
C PHE A 152 -0.09 -9.51 23.49
N SER A 153 1.12 -8.98 23.29
CA SER A 153 2.07 -9.50 22.30
C SER A 153 2.46 -10.96 22.53
N HIS A 154 2.41 -11.44 23.76
CA HIS A 154 2.68 -12.84 24.12
C HIS A 154 1.58 -13.81 23.63
N TYR A 155 0.41 -13.34 23.21
CA TYR A 155 -0.64 -14.16 22.62
C TYR A 155 -0.45 -14.48 21.13
N ARG A 156 0.61 -13.97 20.52
CA ARG A 156 0.93 -14.27 19.11
C ARG A 156 1.26 -15.77 18.92
N TRP A 157 0.92 -16.31 17.77
CA TRP A 157 1.16 -17.71 17.37
C TRP A 157 1.99 -17.83 16.12
#